data_957b654b807eba58e11c46eb443faf98
#
_entry.id   957b654b807eba58e11c46eb443faf98
#
_cell.length_a   1.000
_cell.length_b   1.000
_cell.length_c   1.000
_cell.angle_alpha   90.00
_cell.angle_beta   90.00
_cell.angle_gamma   90.00
#
_symmetry.space_group_name_H-M   'P 1'
#
loop_
_entity.id
_entity.type
_entity.pdbx_description
1 polymer ?
#
loop_
_entity_poly.entity_id
_entity_poly.type
_entity_poly.pdbx_seq_one_letter_code
_entity_poly.pdbx_strand_id
1 'polypeptide(L)'
;MKRYRILFKGRVQGVGFRFTAKMIADRLNLTGSVKNLYNYDVESYVQGEVENIERFIYELQNQRFIRIESIDKTEVDLIEGENSFDIIG
;
A
#
# COMPACT_ATOMS: atom_id res chain seq x y z
N MET A 1 4.41 -15.51 5.03
CA MET A 1 3.62 -14.27 5.22
C MET A 1 4.46 -13.22 5.91
N LYS A 2 4.38 -11.98 5.45
CA LYS A 2 5.11 -10.85 6.03
C LYS A 2 4.22 -9.62 6.09
N ARG A 3 4.67 -8.64 6.87
CA ARG A 3 4.01 -7.33 6.96
C ARG A 3 5.05 -6.24 6.77
N TYR A 4 4.70 -5.24 5.96
CA TYR A 4 5.57 -4.09 5.71
C TYR A 4 4.82 -2.79 5.96
N ARG A 5 5.55 -1.81 6.47
CA ARG A 5 5.15 -0.41 6.42
C ARG A 5 5.83 0.20 5.19
N ILE A 6 5.03 0.77 4.31
CA ILE A 6 5.53 1.33 3.05
C ILE A 6 5.17 2.80 2.98
N LEU A 7 6.16 3.64 2.69
CA LEU A 7 5.95 5.04 2.39
C LEU A 7 6.15 5.23 0.89
N PHE A 8 5.10 5.72 0.23
CA PHE A 8 5.14 6.05 -1.19
C PHE A 8 5.28 7.56 -1.31
N LYS A 9 6.30 8.00 -2.05
CA LYS A 9 6.60 9.40 -2.27
C LYS A 9 6.48 9.74 -3.75
N GLY A 10 6.06 10.96 -4.05
CA GLY A 10 5.90 11.42 -5.43
C GLY A 10 4.53 12.03 -5.65
N ARG A 11 3.96 11.84 -6.84
CA ARG A 11 2.62 12.31 -7.14
C ARG A 11 1.63 11.20 -6.77
N VAL A 12 1.33 11.12 -5.49
CA VAL A 12 0.59 10.00 -4.91
C VAL A 12 -0.71 10.44 -4.22
N GLN A 13 -0.88 11.75 -3.93
CA GLN A 13 -2.14 12.26 -3.39
C GLN A 13 -2.93 13.00 -4.49
N GLY A 14 -4.26 12.94 -4.39
CA GLY A 14 -5.12 13.59 -5.37
C GLY A 14 -5.20 12.87 -6.72
N VAL A 15 -4.77 11.61 -6.78
CA VAL A 15 -4.70 10.81 -8.01
C VAL A 15 -5.40 9.46 -7.87
N GLY A 16 -6.19 9.28 -6.81
CA GLY A 16 -6.92 8.03 -6.59
C GLY A 16 -6.08 6.89 -6.02
N PHE A 17 -4.95 7.21 -5.40
CA PHE A 17 -4.01 6.20 -4.90
C PHE A 17 -4.66 5.26 -3.88
N ARG A 18 -5.32 5.82 -2.86
CA ARG A 18 -5.88 5.02 -1.76
C ARG A 18 -6.93 4.03 -2.26
N PHE A 19 -7.81 4.49 -3.14
CA PHE A 19 -8.83 3.63 -3.74
C PHE A 19 -8.20 2.53 -4.59
N THR A 20 -7.23 2.88 -5.42
CA THR A 20 -6.52 1.93 -6.27
C THR A 20 -5.78 0.90 -5.42
N ALA A 21 -5.11 1.34 -4.36
CA ALA A 21 -4.40 0.44 -3.44
C ALA A 21 -5.35 -0.56 -2.80
N LYS A 22 -6.52 -0.09 -2.34
CA LYS A 22 -7.50 -0.99 -1.75
C LYS A 22 -8.00 -2.03 -2.75
N MET A 23 -8.29 -1.62 -3.98
CA MET A 23 -8.73 -2.55 -5.02
C MET A 23 -7.69 -3.63 -5.30
N ILE A 24 -6.43 -3.24 -5.43
CA ILE A 24 -5.35 -4.18 -5.70
C ILE A 24 -5.14 -5.12 -4.51
N ALA A 25 -5.11 -4.56 -3.29
CA ALA A 25 -4.92 -5.35 -2.08
C ALA A 25 -6.03 -6.39 -1.90
N ASP A 26 -7.28 -5.98 -2.10
CA ASP A 26 -8.42 -6.89 -1.97
C ASP A 26 -8.31 -8.05 -2.97
N ARG A 27 -7.95 -7.74 -4.21
CA ARG A 27 -7.81 -8.76 -5.25
C ARG A 27 -6.67 -9.74 -4.94
N LEU A 28 -5.61 -9.26 -4.31
CA LEU A 28 -4.44 -10.07 -3.96
C LEU A 28 -4.52 -10.69 -2.56
N ASN A 29 -5.66 -10.58 -1.90
CA ASN A 29 -5.85 -11.10 -0.54
C ASN A 29 -4.85 -10.55 0.46
N LEU A 30 -4.50 -9.27 0.31
CA LEU A 30 -3.65 -8.57 1.26
C LEU A 30 -4.51 -7.85 2.29
N THR A 31 -3.99 -7.73 3.51
CA THR A 31 -4.62 -6.96 4.57
C THR A 31 -3.73 -5.80 4.96
N GLY A 32 -4.27 -4.83 5.67
CA GLY A 32 -3.53 -3.66 6.10
C GLY A 32 -4.32 -2.38 6.00
N SER A 33 -3.65 -1.31 5.60
CA SER A 33 -4.26 0.01 5.55
C SER A 33 -3.51 0.94 4.60
N VAL A 34 -4.18 2.02 4.24
CA VAL A 34 -3.57 3.08 3.44
C VAL A 34 -4.13 4.42 3.90
N LYS A 35 -3.25 5.43 4.02
CA LYS A 35 -3.66 6.78 4.37
C LYS A 35 -2.74 7.83 3.77
N ASN A 36 -3.28 9.01 3.54
CA ASN A 36 -2.50 10.19 3.16
C ASN A 36 -1.85 10.79 4.41
N LEU A 37 -0.58 11.17 4.28
CA LEU A 37 0.12 11.89 5.34
C LEU A 37 0.11 13.39 5.05
N TYR A 38 0.37 14.20 6.08
CA TYR A 38 0.38 15.66 5.94
C TYR A 38 1.50 16.17 5.02
N ASN A 39 2.58 15.40 4.89
CA ASN A 39 3.70 15.78 4.01
C ASN A 39 3.49 15.36 2.55
N TYR A 40 2.26 14.98 2.18
CA TYR A 40 1.84 14.53 0.85
C TYR A 40 2.32 13.14 0.46
N ASP A 41 2.98 12.40 1.34
CA ASP A 41 3.27 10.99 1.13
C ASP A 41 2.02 10.15 1.39
N VAL A 42 2.04 8.90 0.93
CA VAL A 42 1.03 7.90 1.27
C VAL A 42 1.70 6.80 2.07
N GLU A 43 1.10 6.45 3.21
CA GLU A 43 1.56 5.36 4.04
C GLU A 43 0.63 4.17 3.90
N SER A 44 1.20 2.99 3.69
CA SER A 44 0.45 1.75 3.65
C SER A 44 1.11 0.71 4.54
N TYR A 45 0.31 0.05 5.38
CA TYR A 45 0.70 -1.22 5.97
C TYR A 45 0.11 -2.30 5.10
N VAL A 46 0.90 -3.33 4.78
CA VAL A 46 0.43 -4.41 3.93
C VAL A 46 0.95 -5.74 4.45
N GLN A 47 0.05 -6.72 4.54
CA GLN A 47 0.35 -8.02 5.10
C GLN A 47 -0.21 -9.10 4.19
N GLY A 48 0.61 -10.14 3.96
CA GLY A 48 0.22 -11.27 3.15
C GLY A 48 1.43 -12.03 2.62
N GLU A 49 1.21 -12.82 1.59
CA GLU A 49 2.28 -13.53 0.92
C GLU A 49 3.21 -12.54 0.22
N VAL A 50 4.51 -12.82 0.27
CA VAL A 50 5.53 -11.90 -0.24
C VAL A 50 5.32 -11.61 -1.72
N GLU A 51 5.01 -12.63 -2.52
CA GLU A 51 4.77 -12.45 -3.96
C GLU A 51 3.60 -11.49 -4.22
N ASN A 52 2.56 -11.55 -3.39
CA ASN A 52 1.40 -10.69 -3.53
C ASN A 52 1.73 -9.25 -3.10
N ILE A 53 2.57 -9.08 -2.08
CA ILE A 53 3.02 -7.74 -1.67
C ILE A 53 3.86 -7.12 -2.78
N GLU A 54 4.76 -7.88 -3.39
CA GLU A 54 5.56 -7.38 -4.51
C GLU A 54 4.68 -7.02 -5.71
N ARG A 55 3.65 -7.83 -5.99
CA ARG A 55 2.70 -7.54 -7.06
C ARG A 55 1.89 -6.27 -6.78
N PHE A 56 1.49 -6.06 -5.55
CA PHE A 56 0.79 -4.85 -5.09
C PHE A 56 1.63 -3.59 -5.41
N ILE A 57 2.89 -3.61 -5.03
CA ILE A 57 3.80 -2.49 -5.29
C ILE A 57 3.98 -2.29 -6.79
N TYR A 58 4.20 -3.37 -7.53
CA TYR A 58 4.39 -3.32 -8.96
C TYR A 58 3.18 -2.72 -9.68
N GLU A 59 1.97 -3.15 -9.31
CA GLU A 59 0.76 -2.65 -9.95
C GLU A 59 0.51 -1.17 -9.62
N LEU A 60 0.84 -0.74 -8.40
CA LEU A 60 0.74 0.68 -8.06
C LEU A 60 1.72 1.53 -8.88
N GLN A 61 2.92 1.03 -9.12
CA GLN A 61 3.92 1.73 -9.95
C GLN A 61 3.50 1.85 -11.40
N ASN A 62 2.61 1.00 -11.88
CA ASN A 62 2.17 0.97 -13.27
C ASN A 62 0.81 1.64 -13.49
N GLN A 63 0.30 2.37 -12.50
CA GLN A 63 -0.95 3.10 -12.66
C GLN A 63 -0.72 4.40 -13.44
N ARG A 64 -1.68 4.71 -14.32
CA ARG A 64 -1.56 5.81 -15.28
C ARG A 64 -1.39 7.18 -14.61
N PHE A 65 -2.13 7.42 -13.52
CA PHE A 65 -2.18 8.73 -12.88
C PHE A 65 -1.36 8.83 -11.60
N ILE A 66 -0.71 7.74 -11.21
CA ILE A 66 0.13 7.69 -10.01
C ILE A 66 1.58 7.71 -10.47
N ARG A 67 2.36 8.62 -9.88
CA ARG A 67 3.80 8.66 -10.13
C ARG A 67 4.53 8.47 -8.83
N ILE A 68 5.08 7.28 -8.64
CA ILE A 68 5.87 6.97 -7.44
C ILE A 68 7.32 7.26 -7.76
N GLU A 69 7.91 8.19 -7.01
CA GLU A 69 9.31 8.59 -7.18
C GLU A 69 10.23 7.79 -6.28
N SER A 70 9.76 7.43 -5.08
CA SER A 70 10.54 6.58 -4.18
C SER A 70 9.60 5.78 -3.28
N ILE A 71 10.13 4.66 -2.77
CA ILE A 71 9.41 3.76 -1.88
C ILE A 71 10.33 3.41 -0.73
N ASP A 72 9.88 3.66 0.51
CA ASP A 72 10.56 3.20 1.71
C ASP A 72 9.76 2.04 2.29
N LYS A 73 10.37 0.86 2.33
CA LYS A 73 9.70 -0.37 2.78
C LYS A 73 10.43 -0.92 3.99
N THR A 74 9.72 -1.05 5.10
CA THR A 74 10.27 -1.55 6.36
C THR A 74 9.44 -2.74 6.82
N GLU A 75 10.08 -3.86 7.08
CA GLU A 75 9.38 -5.03 7.62
C GLU A 75 8.99 -4.75 9.07
N VAL A 76 7.76 -5.10 9.43
CA VAL A 76 7.20 -4.93 10.77
C VAL A 76 6.55 -6.23 11.20
N ASP A 77 6.15 -6.31 12.48
CA ASP A 77 5.52 -7.50 13.01
C ASP A 77 4.16 -7.75 12.39
N LEU A 78 3.81 -9.02 12.23
CA LEU A 78 2.48 -9.41 11.78
C LEU A 78 1.43 -9.00 12.81
N ILE A 79 0.25 -8.66 12.31
CA ILE A 79 -0.93 -8.47 13.16
C ILE A 79 -1.81 -9.70 12.99
N GLU A 80 -1.88 -10.48 14.07
CA GLU A 80 -2.70 -11.68 14.08
C GLU A 80 -4.18 -11.30 14.00
N GLY A 81 -4.91 -12.00 13.12
CA GLY A 81 -6.34 -11.77 12.97
C GLY A 81 -6.72 -10.59 12.10
N GLU A 82 -5.76 -9.87 11.51
CA GLU A 82 -6.10 -8.82 10.56
C GLU A 82 -6.75 -9.44 9.33
N ASN A 83 -7.91 -8.92 8.93
CA ASN A 83 -8.73 -9.57 7.90
C ASN A 83 -9.25 -8.63 6.83
N SER A 84 -8.78 -7.38 6.78
CA SER A 84 -9.21 -6.43 5.77
C SER A 84 -8.09 -5.45 5.42
N PHE A 85 -8.24 -4.82 4.27
CA PHE A 85 -7.40 -3.70 3.86
C PHE A 85 -8.28 -2.45 3.82
N ASP A 86 -7.94 -1.44 4.60
CA ASP A 86 -8.81 -0.29 4.83
C ASP A 86 -8.16 1.03 4.48
N ILE A 87 -8.97 1.94 3.98
CA ILE A 87 -8.58 3.35 3.83
C ILE A 87 -8.85 4.03 5.17
N ILE A 88 -7.81 4.56 5.81
CA ILE A 88 -7.92 5.12 7.15
C ILE A 88 -7.57 6.60 7.24
N GLY A 89 -7.37 7.24 6.13
CA GLY A 89 -7.09 8.68 6.15
C GLY A 89 -6.82 9.31 4.81
#